data_06c5d602f1f511c4db976c72156a4d87
#
_entry.id   06c5d602f1f511c4db976c72156a4d87
#
_cell.length_a   1.000
_cell.length_b   1.000
_cell.length_c   1.000
_cell.angle_alpha   90.00
_cell.angle_beta   90.00
_cell.angle_gamma   90.00
#
_symmetry.space_group_name_H-M   'P 1'
#
loop_
_entity.id
_entity.type
_entity.pdbx_description
1 polymer ?
#
loop_
_entity_poly.entity_id
_entity_poly.type
_entity_poly.pdbx_seq_one_letter_code
_entity_poly.pdbx_strand_id
1 'polypeptide(L)'
;MIFVTGATGLVGSHLIYSLIEKGLNVRALYRKNIPVFKGSEQVQWIQGDLLDVNSLQEAMQGVTQVYHCAAIVAFSPKQAAAMLQANVEGTANVVNACIQHQIQKLVYVSSVAALGRIRENAPVDETMNW
;
A
#
# COMPACT_ATOMS: atom_id res chain seq x y z
N MET A 1 10.69 -4.74 -11.77
CA MET A 1 9.77 -5.39 -10.80
C MET A 1 8.99 -4.32 -10.06
N ILE A 2 7.67 -4.44 -10.03
CA ILE A 2 6.77 -3.57 -9.27
C ILE A 2 6.34 -4.30 -8.00
N PHE A 3 6.39 -3.62 -6.86
CA PHE A 3 5.93 -4.17 -5.58
C PHE A 3 4.64 -3.48 -5.12
N VAL A 4 3.67 -4.27 -4.67
CA VAL A 4 2.36 -3.78 -4.23
C VAL A 4 2.08 -4.25 -2.81
N THR A 5 1.85 -3.31 -1.88
CA THR A 5 1.30 -3.60 -0.55
C THR A 5 -0.20 -3.38 -0.55
N GLY A 6 -0.92 -4.01 0.37
CA GLY A 6 -2.39 -3.98 0.36
C GLY A 6 -3.01 -4.69 -0.85
N ALA A 7 -2.26 -5.58 -1.45
CA ALA A 7 -2.58 -6.34 -2.65
C ALA A 7 -3.87 -7.17 -2.56
N THR A 8 -4.25 -7.56 -1.35
CA THR A 8 -5.46 -8.34 -1.08
C THR A 8 -6.71 -7.49 -0.85
N GLY A 9 -6.55 -6.15 -0.83
CA GLY A 9 -7.64 -5.18 -0.69
C GLY A 9 -8.23 -4.77 -2.04
N LEU A 10 -9.32 -3.99 -1.99
CA LEU A 10 -10.04 -3.55 -3.20
C LEU A 10 -9.13 -2.81 -4.19
N VAL A 11 -8.44 -1.76 -3.74
CA VAL A 11 -7.59 -0.94 -4.62
C VAL A 11 -6.40 -1.74 -5.13
N GLY A 12 -5.70 -2.47 -4.22
CA GLY A 12 -4.50 -3.22 -4.59
C GLY A 12 -4.78 -4.34 -5.58
N SER A 13 -5.87 -5.10 -5.42
CA SER A 13 -6.21 -6.19 -6.34
C SER A 13 -6.55 -5.68 -7.75
N HIS A 14 -7.31 -4.58 -7.86
CA HIS A 14 -7.61 -3.96 -9.17
C HIS A 14 -6.36 -3.36 -9.83
N LEU A 15 -5.48 -2.75 -9.03
CA LEU A 15 -4.19 -2.25 -9.52
C LEU A 15 -3.35 -3.40 -10.09
N ILE A 16 -3.21 -4.50 -9.34
CA ILE A 16 -2.46 -5.68 -9.79
C ILE A 16 -3.02 -6.20 -11.10
N TYR A 17 -4.34 -6.37 -11.21
CA TYR A 17 -4.98 -6.79 -12.44
C TYR A 17 -4.58 -5.88 -13.63
N SER A 18 -4.66 -4.57 -13.46
CA SER A 18 -4.29 -3.61 -14.49
C SER A 18 -2.79 -3.65 -14.87
N LEU A 19 -1.92 -3.93 -13.89
CA LEU A 19 -0.48 -4.06 -14.14
C LEU A 19 -0.15 -5.34 -14.92
N ILE A 20 -0.80 -6.46 -14.58
CA ILE A 20 -0.63 -7.74 -15.27
C ILE A 20 -1.13 -7.65 -16.72
N GLU A 21 -2.30 -7.02 -16.97
CA GLU A 21 -2.82 -6.83 -18.33
C GLU A 21 -1.86 -6.01 -19.21
N LYS A 22 -1.02 -5.18 -18.62
CA LYS A 22 0.05 -4.44 -19.31
C LYS A 22 1.35 -5.24 -19.46
N GLY A 23 1.38 -6.52 -19.06
CA GLY A 23 2.56 -7.37 -19.14
C GLY A 23 3.66 -7.00 -18.15
N LEU A 24 3.34 -6.31 -17.06
CA LEU A 24 4.32 -5.87 -16.06
C LEU A 24 4.53 -6.94 -14.99
N ASN A 25 5.78 -7.12 -14.56
CA ASN A 25 6.13 -8.04 -13.50
C ASN A 25 5.76 -7.47 -12.14
N VAL A 26 4.86 -8.15 -11.43
CA VAL A 26 4.32 -7.72 -10.14
C VAL A 26 4.71 -8.69 -9.03
N ARG A 27 5.20 -8.13 -7.94
CA ARG A 27 5.37 -8.78 -6.64
C ARG A 27 4.38 -8.16 -5.66
N ALA A 28 3.71 -8.98 -4.85
CA ALA A 28 2.66 -8.51 -3.97
C ALA A 28 2.78 -9.09 -2.56
N LEU A 29 2.61 -8.22 -1.56
CA LEU A 29 2.62 -8.61 -0.16
C LEU A 29 1.24 -9.10 0.28
N TYR A 30 1.19 -10.27 0.95
CA TYR A 30 0.00 -10.77 1.61
C TYR A 30 0.31 -11.22 3.04
N ARG A 31 -0.68 -11.15 3.95
CA ARG A 31 -0.51 -11.57 5.35
C ARG A 31 -1.03 -12.98 5.62
N LYS A 32 -2.23 -13.29 5.17
CA LYS A 32 -2.90 -14.56 5.50
C LYS A 32 -3.21 -15.39 4.28
N ASN A 33 -3.97 -14.85 3.34
CA ASN A 33 -4.47 -15.57 2.18
C ASN A 33 -4.14 -14.81 0.90
N ILE A 34 -3.76 -15.55 -0.13
CA ILE A 34 -3.62 -15.03 -1.49
C ILE A 34 -5.03 -14.95 -2.10
N PRO A 35 -5.42 -13.79 -2.65
CA PRO A 35 -6.71 -13.66 -3.29
C PRO A 35 -6.73 -14.41 -4.63
N VAL A 36 -7.88 -15.02 -4.93
CA VAL A 36 -8.09 -15.71 -6.21
C VAL A 36 -8.83 -14.76 -7.16
N PHE A 37 -8.15 -14.33 -8.21
CA PHE A 37 -8.71 -13.57 -9.32
C PHE A 37 -7.96 -13.92 -10.60
N LYS A 38 -8.54 -13.58 -11.77
CA LYS A 38 -7.93 -13.84 -13.07
C LYS A 38 -6.55 -13.18 -13.16
N GLY A 39 -5.50 -13.96 -13.38
CA GLY A 39 -4.11 -13.49 -13.47
C GLY A 39 -3.36 -13.49 -12.14
N SER A 40 -4.00 -13.86 -11.02
CA SER A 40 -3.30 -13.93 -9.71
C SER A 40 -2.13 -14.92 -9.70
N GLU A 41 -2.15 -15.92 -10.57
CA GLU A 41 -1.06 -16.88 -10.79
C GLU A 41 0.20 -16.28 -11.43
N GLN A 42 0.09 -15.09 -12.03
CA GLN A 42 1.22 -14.37 -12.64
C GLN A 42 1.94 -13.46 -11.64
N VAL A 43 1.40 -13.34 -10.43
CA VAL A 43 1.94 -12.47 -9.37
C VAL A 43 2.90 -13.25 -8.51
N GLN A 44 4.06 -12.68 -8.24
CA GLN A 44 4.97 -13.19 -7.22
C GLN A 44 4.45 -12.80 -5.83
N TRP A 45 3.71 -13.70 -5.20
CA TRP A 45 3.19 -13.47 -3.85
C TRP A 45 4.24 -13.72 -2.79
N ILE A 46 4.44 -12.77 -1.88
CA ILE A 46 5.34 -12.90 -0.73
C ILE A 46 4.54 -12.70 0.55
N GLN A 47 4.69 -13.63 1.48
CA GLN A 47 4.09 -13.48 2.79
C GLN A 47 4.91 -12.51 3.64
N GLY A 48 4.24 -11.57 4.30
CA GLY A 48 4.88 -10.60 5.18
C GLY A 48 3.89 -9.64 5.81
N ASP A 49 4.41 -8.78 6.68
CA ASP A 49 3.66 -7.73 7.35
C ASP A 49 4.39 -6.39 7.22
N LEU A 50 3.65 -5.28 7.13
CA LEU A 50 4.23 -3.93 7.10
C LEU A 50 4.97 -3.58 8.39
N LEU A 51 4.63 -4.24 9.48
CA LEU A 51 5.28 -4.07 10.79
C LEU A 51 6.51 -4.95 10.96
N ASP A 52 6.73 -5.89 10.06
CA ASP A 52 7.95 -6.71 10.00
C ASP A 52 8.92 -6.14 8.96
N VAL A 53 9.89 -5.40 9.47
CA VAL A 53 10.92 -4.74 8.63
C VAL A 53 11.71 -5.76 7.80
N ASN A 54 12.01 -6.94 8.36
CA ASN A 54 12.78 -7.96 7.64
C ASN A 54 12.01 -8.51 6.45
N SER A 55 10.71 -8.79 6.62
CA SER A 55 9.88 -9.26 5.52
C SER A 55 9.75 -8.22 4.40
N LEU A 56 9.71 -6.93 4.74
CA LEU A 56 9.74 -5.85 3.75
C LEU A 56 11.07 -5.75 3.01
N GLN A 57 12.19 -5.88 3.70
CA GLN A 57 13.52 -5.85 3.11
C GLN A 57 13.69 -6.98 2.08
N GLU A 58 13.28 -8.19 2.43
CA GLU A 58 13.31 -9.33 1.52
C GLU A 58 12.37 -9.13 0.32
N ALA A 59 11.16 -8.64 0.59
CA ALA A 59 10.15 -8.42 -0.45
C ALA A 59 10.57 -7.34 -1.46
N MET A 60 11.39 -6.37 -1.07
CA MET A 60 11.80 -5.25 -1.93
C MET A 60 13.09 -5.50 -2.72
N GLN A 61 13.73 -6.67 -2.59
CA GLN A 61 14.91 -7.01 -3.39
C GLN A 61 14.61 -6.99 -4.89
N GLY A 62 15.37 -6.20 -5.66
CA GLY A 62 15.22 -6.06 -7.12
C GLY A 62 13.96 -5.32 -7.58
N VAL A 63 13.24 -4.69 -6.65
CA VAL A 63 12.08 -3.84 -6.95
C VAL A 63 12.56 -2.45 -7.42
N THR A 64 11.86 -1.87 -8.38
CA THR A 64 12.14 -0.52 -8.90
C THR A 64 11.02 0.48 -8.60
N GLN A 65 9.79 -0.01 -8.44
CA GLN A 65 8.62 0.82 -8.15
C GLN A 65 7.76 0.16 -7.06
N VAL A 66 7.22 0.97 -6.17
CA VAL A 66 6.34 0.53 -5.08
C VAL A 66 5.01 1.25 -5.16
N TYR A 67 3.92 0.48 -5.06
CA TYR A 67 2.57 0.99 -4.84
C TYR A 67 2.13 0.58 -3.43
N HIS A 68 2.00 1.57 -2.57
CA HIS A 68 1.56 1.36 -1.20
C HIS A 68 0.06 1.63 -1.08
N CYS A 69 -0.74 0.54 -1.17
CA CYS A 69 -2.19 0.56 -1.07
C CYS A 69 -2.70 0.03 0.28
N ALA A 70 -1.79 -0.42 1.14
CA ALA A 70 -2.16 -0.99 2.42
C ALA A 70 -2.59 0.09 3.41
N ALA A 71 -3.78 -0.07 3.96
CA ALA A 71 -4.28 0.73 5.06
C ALA A 71 -5.34 -0.06 5.84
N ILE A 72 -5.50 0.26 7.11
CA ILE A 72 -6.65 -0.17 7.91
C ILE A 72 -7.60 1.03 8.03
N VAL A 73 -8.86 0.82 7.66
CA VAL A 73 -9.95 1.78 7.88
C VAL A 73 -10.87 1.19 8.93
N ALA A 74 -11.02 1.89 10.05
CA ALA A 74 -11.84 1.45 11.16
C ALA A 74 -12.55 2.64 11.81
N PHE A 75 -13.81 2.44 12.18
CA PHE A 75 -14.64 3.45 12.85
C PHE A 75 -14.81 3.16 14.33
N SER A 76 -14.37 2.00 14.80
CA SER A 76 -14.45 1.60 16.21
C SER A 76 -13.23 2.12 16.99
N PRO A 77 -13.44 2.79 18.15
CA PRO A 77 -12.32 3.19 19.01
C PRO A 77 -11.41 2.03 19.44
N LYS A 78 -11.94 0.83 19.52
CA LYS A 78 -11.15 -0.38 19.86
C LYS A 78 -10.09 -0.73 18.83
N GLN A 79 -10.26 -0.27 17.60
CA GLN A 79 -9.32 -0.52 16.49
C GLN A 79 -8.37 0.65 16.23
N ALA A 80 -8.51 1.76 16.96
CA ALA A 80 -7.71 2.97 16.73
C ALA A 80 -6.19 2.71 16.86
N ALA A 81 -5.77 1.96 17.88
CA ALA A 81 -4.35 1.63 18.06
C ALA A 81 -3.80 0.79 16.90
N ALA A 82 -4.52 -0.25 16.48
CA ALA A 82 -4.11 -1.08 15.35
C ALA A 82 -4.09 -0.29 14.02
N MET A 83 -5.04 0.64 13.86
CA MET A 83 -5.10 1.52 12.70
C MET A 83 -3.91 2.48 12.66
N LEU A 84 -3.57 3.12 13.78
CA LEU A 84 -2.38 3.99 13.89
C LEU A 84 -1.11 3.21 13.60
N GLN A 85 -0.96 2.04 14.20
CA GLN A 85 0.22 1.22 14.00
C GLN A 85 0.38 0.81 12.52
N ALA A 86 -0.66 0.26 11.91
CA ALA A 86 -0.57 -0.15 10.50
C ALA A 86 -0.39 1.02 9.54
N ASN A 87 -1.11 2.14 9.76
CA ASN A 87 -1.11 3.25 8.81
C ASN A 87 0.06 4.22 9.01
N VAL A 88 0.59 4.37 10.21
CA VAL A 88 1.72 5.25 10.49
C VAL A 88 3.03 4.46 10.50
N GLU A 89 3.19 3.50 11.42
CA GLU A 89 4.44 2.74 11.52
C GLU A 89 4.66 1.86 10.28
N GLY A 90 3.61 1.17 9.80
CA GLY A 90 3.69 0.35 8.58
C GLY A 90 4.06 1.18 7.35
N THR A 91 3.49 2.38 7.20
CA THR A 91 3.87 3.29 6.10
C THR A 91 5.32 3.78 6.26
N ALA A 92 5.74 4.14 7.47
CA ALA A 92 7.13 4.54 7.72
C ALA A 92 8.11 3.43 7.37
N ASN A 93 7.80 2.17 7.71
CA ASN A 93 8.61 1.01 7.36
C ASN A 93 8.72 0.84 5.84
N VAL A 94 7.61 0.99 5.10
CA VAL A 94 7.62 0.95 3.62
C VAL A 94 8.49 2.04 3.04
N VAL A 95 8.37 3.28 3.53
CA VAL A 95 9.19 4.42 3.07
C VAL A 95 10.67 4.17 3.34
N ASN A 96 11.02 3.73 4.56
CA ASN A 96 12.40 3.42 4.92
C ASN A 96 12.98 2.29 4.05
N ALA A 97 12.21 1.25 3.78
CA ALA A 97 12.62 0.17 2.88
C ALA A 97 12.80 0.69 1.45
N CYS A 98 11.94 1.59 0.97
CA CYS A 98 12.11 2.23 -0.33
C CYS A 98 13.42 3.02 -0.43
N ILE A 99 13.79 3.74 0.62
CA ILE A 99 15.05 4.51 0.68
C ILE A 99 16.25 3.55 0.65
N GLN A 100 16.23 2.51 1.48
CA GLN A 100 17.32 1.53 1.56
C GLN A 100 17.55 0.78 0.25
N HIS A 101 16.49 0.41 -0.47
CA HIS A 101 16.54 -0.27 -1.75
C HIS A 101 16.67 0.68 -2.95
N GLN A 102 16.80 1.99 -2.72
CA GLN A 102 16.91 3.01 -3.78
C GLN A 102 15.77 2.92 -4.81
N ILE A 103 14.55 2.71 -4.31
CA ILE A 103 13.35 2.61 -5.15
C ILE A 103 13.17 3.89 -5.96
N GLN A 104 13.02 3.77 -7.27
CA GLN A 104 12.92 4.90 -8.18
C GLN A 104 11.60 5.66 -8.03
N LYS A 105 10.52 4.96 -7.66
CA LYS A 105 9.19 5.57 -7.54
C LYS A 105 8.36 4.86 -6.46
N LEU A 106 7.88 5.65 -5.50
CA LEU A 106 6.85 5.25 -4.54
C LEU A 106 5.54 5.99 -4.86
N VAL A 107 4.47 5.23 -5.05
CA VAL A 107 3.11 5.76 -5.15
C VAL A 107 2.36 5.35 -3.89
N TYR A 108 1.87 6.32 -3.14
CA TYR A 108 1.10 6.11 -1.91
C TYR A 108 -0.37 6.44 -2.14
N VAL A 109 -1.24 5.50 -1.80
CA VAL A 109 -2.69 5.72 -1.85
C VAL A 109 -3.12 6.39 -0.57
N SER A 110 -3.33 7.69 -0.65
CA SER A 110 -3.82 8.52 0.45
C SER A 110 -5.36 8.49 0.50
N SER A 111 -5.95 9.40 1.23
CA SER A 111 -7.40 9.54 1.37
C SER A 111 -7.82 10.99 1.19
N VAL A 112 -8.99 11.21 0.61
CA VAL A 112 -9.63 12.54 0.59
C VAL A 112 -9.81 13.10 2.00
N ALA A 113 -9.93 12.26 3.03
CA ALA A 113 -9.98 12.68 4.43
C ALA A 113 -8.70 13.39 4.90
N ALA A 114 -7.59 13.19 4.19
CA ALA A 114 -6.32 13.87 4.45
C ALA A 114 -6.33 15.34 4.01
N LEU A 115 -7.27 15.76 3.19
CA LEU A 115 -7.42 17.16 2.77
C LEU A 115 -8.12 18.05 3.82
N GLY A 116 -8.54 17.47 4.95
CA GLY A 116 -9.21 18.19 6.00
C GLY A 116 -10.69 18.41 5.73
N ARG A 117 -11.28 19.34 6.49
CA ARG A 117 -12.70 19.72 6.36
C ARG A 117 -12.84 21.23 6.52
N ILE A 118 -13.67 21.82 5.69
CA ILE A 118 -14.12 23.20 5.86
C ILE A 118 -15.60 23.20 6.23
N ARG A 119 -16.01 24.25 6.99
CA ARG A 119 -17.41 24.44 7.40
C ARG A 119 -18.23 25.19 6.35
N GLU A 120 -17.56 25.78 5.37
CA GLU A 120 -18.16 26.57 4.30
C GLU A 120 -18.47 25.69 3.08
N ASN A 121 -19.41 26.12 2.26
CA ASN A 121 -19.79 25.43 1.02
C ASN A 121 -18.75 25.70 -0.09
N ALA A 122 -17.49 25.40 0.17
CA ALA A 122 -16.38 25.53 -0.76
C ALA A 122 -15.78 24.16 -1.09
N PRO A 123 -15.24 23.94 -2.29
CA PRO A 123 -14.53 22.71 -2.60
C PRO A 123 -13.30 22.56 -1.71
N VAL A 124 -13.03 21.32 -1.31
CA VAL A 124 -11.83 20.95 -0.56
C VAL A 124 -10.82 20.37 -1.55
N ASP A 125 -9.66 20.95 -1.63
CA ASP A 125 -8.58 20.54 -2.54
C ASP A 125 -7.22 20.50 -1.85
N GLU A 126 -6.17 20.21 -2.60
CA GLU A 126 -4.79 20.06 -2.11
C GLU A 126 -4.14 21.37 -1.63
N THR A 127 -4.78 22.51 -1.80
CA THR A 127 -4.30 23.81 -1.28
C THR A 127 -4.69 24.05 0.17
N MET A 128 -5.52 23.17 0.73
CA MET A 128 -5.98 23.27 2.11
C MET A 128 -4.83 23.04 3.09
N ASN A 129 -4.77 23.88 4.10
CA ASN A 129 -3.85 23.71 5.23
C ASN A 129 -4.44 22.72 6.26
N TRP A 130 -3.60 21.90 6.81
CA TRP A 130 -3.90 20.91 7.86
C TRP A 130 -4.11 21.59 9.21
#